data_41d89aada95bbfe74257fe29851e873e
#
_entry.id   41d89aada95bbfe74257fe29851e873e
#
_cell.length_a   1.000
_cell.length_b   1.000
_cell.length_c   1.000
_cell.angle_alpha   90.00
_cell.angle_beta   90.00
_cell.angle_gamma   90.00
#
_symmetry.space_group_name_H-M   'P 1'
#
loop_
_entity.id
_entity.type
_entity.pdbx_description
1 polymer ?
#
loop_
_entity_poly.entity_id
_entity_poly.type
_entity_poly.pdbx_seq_one_letter_code
_entity_poly.pdbx_strand_id
1 'polypeptide(L)'
;MLTSFGEEIEQTPLQLAALMSAIANGGTLYYLQYPANQEEARNFVPRVKRRLDIAGLIPVIEPGMRAAVESGTARRAADDGDIAGKTGTCTENHAHLGWFGSFNETGKRKLVVVVLLTGGRPSIGPVAAGVAGEVYRRLNDTNYFADATPRHGAPALISSQICCQR
;
A
#
# COMPACT_ATOMS: atom_id res chain seq x y z
N MET A 1 -7.58 -24.82 -3.08
CA MET A 1 -8.17 -24.27 -1.83
C MET A 1 -7.17 -23.41 -1.02
N LEU A 2 -5.87 -23.65 -1.13
CA LEU A 2 -4.81 -22.88 -0.42
C LEU A 2 -4.75 -21.40 -0.87
N THR A 3 -4.99 -21.15 -2.14
CA THR A 3 -5.02 -19.79 -2.73
C THR A 3 -6.02 -18.85 -2.05
N SER A 4 -7.15 -19.37 -1.51
CA SER A 4 -8.14 -18.55 -0.79
C SER A 4 -7.61 -18.01 0.54
N PHE A 5 -6.56 -18.60 1.08
CA PHE A 5 -5.86 -18.13 2.28
C PHE A 5 -4.60 -17.31 1.93
N GLY A 6 -4.31 -17.09 0.65
CA GLY A 6 -3.13 -16.37 0.18
C GLY A 6 -1.87 -17.24 0.10
N GLU A 7 -2.01 -18.55 0.22
CA GLU A 7 -0.90 -19.48 0.03
C GLU A 7 -0.69 -19.79 -1.46
N GLU A 8 0.52 -20.15 -1.86
CA GLU A 8 0.91 -20.47 -3.24
C GLU A 8 0.78 -19.28 -4.22
N ILE A 9 0.65 -18.04 -3.71
CA ILE A 9 0.66 -16.84 -4.53
C ILE A 9 1.98 -16.11 -4.30
N GLU A 10 2.85 -16.16 -5.29
CA GLU A 10 4.07 -15.37 -5.31
C GLU A 10 3.82 -14.01 -5.96
N GLN A 11 4.20 -12.94 -5.28
CA GLN A 11 4.07 -11.59 -5.82
C GLN A 11 5.14 -10.65 -5.25
N THR A 12 5.50 -9.67 -6.04
CA THR A 12 6.37 -8.58 -5.60
C THR A 12 5.59 -7.51 -4.84
N PRO A 13 6.25 -6.70 -3.99
CA PRO A 13 5.60 -5.53 -3.37
C PRO A 13 4.93 -4.59 -4.37
N LEU A 14 5.53 -4.42 -5.56
CA LEU A 14 4.95 -3.59 -6.61
C LEU A 14 3.67 -4.19 -7.21
N GLN A 15 3.60 -5.51 -7.35
CA GLN A 15 2.37 -6.18 -7.80
C GLN A 15 1.26 -6.05 -6.75
N LEU A 16 1.61 -6.18 -5.46
CA LEU A 16 0.66 -5.93 -4.38
C LEU A 16 0.18 -4.47 -4.36
N ALA A 17 1.07 -3.51 -4.57
CA ALA A 17 0.70 -2.10 -4.68
C ALA A 17 -0.26 -1.85 -5.85
N ALA A 18 -0.03 -2.50 -7.00
CA ALA A 18 -0.92 -2.42 -8.15
C ALA A 18 -2.31 -3.01 -7.85
N LEU A 19 -2.37 -4.13 -7.10
CA LEU A 19 -3.64 -4.72 -6.64
C LEU A 19 -4.37 -3.80 -5.67
N MET A 20 -3.69 -3.27 -4.65
CA MET A 20 -4.27 -2.33 -3.69
C MET A 20 -4.79 -1.07 -4.39
N SER A 21 -4.04 -0.55 -5.38
CA SER A 21 -4.49 0.56 -6.21
C SER A 21 -5.74 0.23 -7.01
N ALA A 22 -5.84 -0.97 -7.57
CA ALA A 22 -7.03 -1.40 -8.31
C ALA A 22 -8.26 -1.53 -7.41
N ILE A 23 -8.11 -2.00 -6.19
CA ILE A 23 -9.19 -2.04 -5.19
C ILE A 23 -9.63 -0.62 -4.85
N ALA A 24 -8.69 0.25 -4.50
CA ALA A 24 -8.95 1.63 -4.08
C ALA A 24 -9.61 2.52 -5.15
N ASN A 25 -9.49 2.16 -6.43
CA ASN A 25 -9.98 2.96 -7.55
C ASN A 25 -11.16 2.33 -8.31
N GLY A 26 -11.79 1.28 -7.78
CA GLY A 26 -12.95 0.67 -8.40
C GLY A 26 -12.64 -0.37 -9.47
N GLY A 27 -11.42 -0.94 -9.53
CA GLY A 27 -11.06 -2.04 -10.41
C GLY A 27 -10.18 -1.67 -11.61
N THR A 28 -9.66 -0.44 -11.69
CA THR A 28 -8.75 -0.08 -12.77
C THR A 28 -7.31 -0.45 -12.41
N LEU A 29 -6.76 -1.42 -13.13
CA LEU A 29 -5.35 -1.80 -13.02
C LEU A 29 -4.52 -0.98 -13.99
N TYR A 30 -3.54 -0.24 -13.50
CA TYR A 30 -2.61 0.53 -14.28
C TYR A 30 -1.28 -0.20 -14.53
N TYR A 31 -0.58 0.17 -15.59
CA TYR A 31 0.83 -0.17 -15.70
C TYR A 31 1.62 0.55 -14.61
N LEU A 32 2.57 -0.14 -14.03
CA LEU A 32 3.53 0.49 -13.13
C LEU A 32 4.43 1.41 -13.96
N GLN A 33 4.40 2.68 -13.67
CA GLN A 33 5.14 3.71 -14.38
C GLN A 33 5.89 4.57 -13.36
N TYR A 34 7.09 4.95 -13.71
CA TYR A 34 7.91 5.82 -12.90
C TYR A 34 8.46 6.95 -13.79
N PRO A 35 8.07 8.21 -13.56
CA PRO A 35 8.64 9.33 -14.28
C PRO A 35 10.11 9.51 -13.90
N ALA A 36 11.00 9.57 -14.89
CA ALA A 36 12.44 9.66 -14.67
C ALA A 36 12.92 11.08 -14.28
N ASN A 37 12.10 12.09 -14.56
CA ASN A 37 12.41 13.48 -14.28
C ASN A 37 11.16 14.31 -14.00
N GLN A 38 11.34 15.59 -13.61
CA GLN A 38 10.24 16.47 -13.26
C GLN A 38 9.32 16.81 -14.46
N GLU A 39 9.85 16.87 -15.66
CA GLU A 39 9.06 17.16 -16.85
C GLU A 39 8.12 16.01 -17.15
N GLU A 40 8.62 14.77 -17.13
CA GLU A 40 7.79 13.58 -17.25
C GLU A 40 6.74 13.48 -16.13
N ALA A 41 7.10 13.87 -14.92
CA ALA A 41 6.16 13.86 -13.79
C ALA A 41 5.03 14.89 -13.98
N ARG A 42 5.31 16.06 -14.57
CA ARG A 42 4.30 17.08 -14.88
C ARG A 42 3.35 16.67 -16.00
N ASN A 43 3.87 15.95 -16.97
CA ASN A 43 3.14 15.49 -18.17
C ASN A 43 2.69 14.02 -18.01
N PHE A 44 2.73 13.49 -16.79
CA PHE A 44 2.47 12.09 -16.54
C PHE A 44 1.01 11.72 -16.85
N VAL A 45 0.84 10.75 -17.75
CA VAL A 45 -0.47 10.19 -18.10
C VAL A 45 -0.51 8.73 -17.67
N PRO A 46 -1.36 8.36 -16.71
CA PRO A 46 -1.50 6.98 -16.28
C PRO A 46 -1.99 6.09 -17.43
N ARG A 47 -1.31 4.99 -17.68
CA ARG A 47 -1.69 4.01 -18.71
C ARG A 47 -2.47 2.86 -18.08
N VAL A 48 -3.71 2.69 -18.51
CA VAL A 48 -4.56 1.57 -18.09
C VAL A 48 -4.03 0.28 -18.71
N LYS A 49 -3.80 -0.73 -17.88
CA LYS A 49 -3.42 -2.08 -18.28
C LYS A 49 -4.67 -2.94 -18.49
N ARG A 50 -5.61 -2.88 -17.56
CA ARG A 50 -6.85 -3.67 -17.58
C ARG A 50 -7.90 -3.02 -16.69
N ARG A 51 -9.16 -3.22 -17.02
CA ARG A 51 -10.29 -3.03 -16.09
C ARG A 51 -10.68 -4.40 -15.54
N LEU A 52 -10.67 -4.53 -14.21
CA LEU A 52 -11.07 -5.73 -13.50
C LEU A 52 -12.56 -5.63 -13.18
N ASP A 53 -13.28 -6.73 -13.34
CA ASP A 53 -14.70 -6.80 -12.96
C ASP A 53 -14.83 -7.12 -11.46
N ILE A 54 -14.38 -6.18 -10.63
CA ILE A 54 -14.41 -6.29 -9.16
C ILE A 54 -15.22 -5.19 -8.49
N ALA A 55 -15.78 -4.26 -9.24
CA ALA A 55 -16.49 -3.12 -8.68
C ALA A 55 -17.64 -3.55 -7.74
N GLY A 56 -18.35 -4.61 -8.08
CA GLY A 56 -19.41 -5.19 -7.24
C GLY A 56 -18.91 -5.91 -5.98
N LEU A 57 -17.61 -6.27 -5.92
CA LEU A 57 -17.01 -6.95 -4.77
C LEU A 57 -16.39 -5.98 -3.77
N ILE A 58 -16.02 -4.78 -4.21
CA ILE A 58 -15.34 -3.78 -3.36
C ILE A 58 -16.18 -3.42 -2.13
N PRO A 59 -17.51 -3.13 -2.22
CA PRO A 59 -18.34 -2.85 -1.05
C PRO A 59 -18.41 -3.99 -0.03
N VAL A 60 -18.05 -5.21 -0.43
CA VAL A 60 -18.01 -6.38 0.46
C VAL A 60 -16.64 -6.52 1.13
N ILE A 61 -15.57 -6.20 0.39
CA ILE A 61 -14.18 -6.38 0.84
C ILE A 61 -13.71 -5.20 1.71
N GLU A 62 -14.00 -3.99 1.30
CA GLU A 62 -13.50 -2.76 1.90
C GLU A 62 -13.86 -2.60 3.38
N PRO A 63 -15.09 -2.90 3.85
CA PRO A 63 -15.43 -2.87 5.26
C PRO A 63 -14.56 -3.81 6.10
N GLY A 64 -14.23 -4.99 5.57
CA GLY A 64 -13.33 -5.94 6.23
C GLY A 64 -11.89 -5.44 6.30
N MET A 65 -11.41 -4.73 5.27
CA MET A 65 -10.09 -4.11 5.25
C MET A 65 -10.01 -2.94 6.25
N ARG A 66 -11.08 -2.17 6.39
CA ARG A 66 -11.21 -1.10 7.38
C ARG A 66 -11.23 -1.68 8.80
N ALA A 67 -12.09 -2.67 9.06
CA ALA A 67 -12.16 -3.34 10.36
C ALA A 67 -10.83 -3.98 10.78
N ALA A 68 -10.03 -4.47 9.82
CA ALA A 68 -8.69 -4.98 10.10
C ALA A 68 -7.76 -3.91 10.70
N VAL A 69 -7.91 -2.65 10.29
CA VAL A 69 -7.15 -1.49 10.82
C VAL A 69 -7.77 -0.98 12.11
N GLU A 70 -9.09 -0.85 12.20
CA GLU A 70 -9.77 -0.29 13.37
C GLU A 70 -9.60 -1.18 14.62
N SER A 71 -9.78 -2.49 14.47
CA SER A 71 -9.82 -3.41 15.61
C SER A 71 -9.12 -4.76 15.39
N GLY A 72 -8.64 -5.02 14.16
CA GLY A 72 -8.09 -6.30 13.77
C GLY A 72 -6.56 -6.39 13.82
N THR A 73 -6.01 -7.23 12.95
CA THR A 73 -4.57 -7.54 12.88
C THR A 73 -3.71 -6.36 12.44
N ALA A 74 -4.31 -5.36 11.80
CA ALA A 74 -3.63 -4.15 11.33
C ALA A 74 -3.84 -2.93 12.25
N ARG A 75 -4.36 -3.09 13.46
CA ARG A 75 -4.65 -1.98 14.39
C ARG A 75 -3.46 -1.07 14.70
N ARG A 76 -2.23 -1.54 14.46
CA ARG A 76 -1.03 -0.71 14.58
C ARG A 76 -0.90 0.33 13.48
N ALA A 77 -1.65 0.17 12.38
CA ALA A 77 -1.74 1.16 11.32
C ALA A 77 -2.81 2.24 11.60
N ALA A 78 -3.64 2.04 12.62
CA ALA A 78 -4.70 3.00 12.95
C ALA A 78 -4.10 4.39 13.18
N ASP A 79 -4.67 5.35 12.50
CA ASP A 79 -4.37 6.77 12.55
C ASP A 79 -5.71 7.52 12.51
N ASP A 80 -5.71 8.83 12.74
CA ASP A 80 -6.91 9.69 12.62
C ASP A 80 -7.47 9.75 11.19
N GLY A 81 -6.76 9.13 10.23
CA GLY A 81 -7.20 8.99 8.84
C GLY A 81 -7.85 7.63 8.55
N ASP A 82 -8.86 7.64 7.68
CA ASP A 82 -9.50 6.42 7.22
C ASP A 82 -8.55 5.61 6.34
N ILE A 83 -8.02 4.52 6.87
CA ILE A 83 -7.13 3.59 6.20
C ILE A 83 -7.81 2.24 6.08
N ALA A 84 -7.84 1.70 4.88
CA ALA A 84 -8.21 0.31 4.64
C ALA A 84 -6.97 -0.51 4.31
N GLY A 85 -6.84 -1.71 4.86
CA GLY A 85 -5.65 -2.53 4.62
C GLY A 85 -5.78 -3.97 5.08
N LYS A 86 -4.81 -4.80 4.66
CA LYS A 86 -4.76 -6.23 4.99
C LYS A 86 -3.34 -6.64 5.32
N THR A 87 -3.17 -7.32 6.45
CA THR A 87 -1.92 -7.96 6.83
C THR A 87 -1.78 -9.35 6.20
N GLY A 88 -0.55 -9.71 5.88
CA GLY A 88 -0.18 -11.07 5.54
C GLY A 88 1.01 -11.52 6.38
N THR A 89 1.08 -12.80 6.68
CA THR A 89 2.25 -13.41 7.32
C THR A 89 2.48 -14.77 6.68
N CYS A 90 3.70 -15.02 6.25
CA CYS A 90 4.12 -16.32 5.76
C CYS A 90 5.52 -16.64 6.25
N THR A 91 5.97 -17.86 5.98
CA THR A 91 7.33 -18.31 6.30
C THR A 91 7.94 -18.87 5.02
N GLU A 92 9.09 -18.36 4.65
CA GLU A 92 9.85 -18.81 3.50
C GLU A 92 11.30 -19.05 3.94
N ASN A 93 11.84 -20.24 3.61
CA ASN A 93 13.22 -20.62 3.95
C ASN A 93 13.59 -20.35 5.41
N HIS A 94 12.70 -20.68 6.35
CA HIS A 94 12.82 -20.41 7.80
C HIS A 94 12.81 -18.92 8.18
N ALA A 95 12.63 -17.98 7.25
CA ALA A 95 12.44 -16.58 7.52
C ALA A 95 10.95 -16.22 7.56
N HIS A 96 10.54 -15.45 8.55
CA HIS A 96 9.19 -14.92 8.60
C HIS A 96 9.06 -13.67 7.75
N LEU A 97 8.02 -13.63 6.93
CA LEU A 97 7.67 -12.50 6.08
C LEU A 97 6.38 -11.86 6.61
N GLY A 98 6.41 -10.57 6.79
CA GLY A 98 5.25 -9.77 7.19
C GLY A 98 4.87 -8.78 6.12
N TRP A 99 3.64 -8.87 5.64
CA TRP A 99 3.09 -8.00 4.62
C TRP A 99 2.02 -7.10 5.19
N PHE A 100 1.96 -5.88 4.71
CA PHE A 100 0.81 -5.02 4.86
C PHE A 100 0.60 -4.23 3.58
N GLY A 101 -0.58 -4.37 2.98
CA GLY A 101 -1.03 -3.55 1.85
C GLY A 101 -2.21 -2.69 2.28
N SER A 102 -2.18 -1.40 1.95
CA SER A 102 -3.18 -0.44 2.41
C SER A 102 -3.34 0.75 1.46
N PHE A 103 -4.43 1.47 1.64
CA PHE A 103 -4.70 2.75 0.98
C PHE A 103 -5.51 3.66 1.91
N ASN A 104 -5.41 4.98 1.71
CA ASN A 104 -6.29 5.94 2.39
C ASN A 104 -7.61 6.09 1.64
N GLU A 105 -8.69 6.17 2.38
CA GLU A 105 -10.05 6.31 1.83
C GLU A 105 -10.48 7.77 1.73
N THR A 106 -10.02 8.60 2.63
CA THR A 106 -10.33 10.03 2.70
C THR A 106 -9.21 10.90 2.12
N GLY A 107 -9.52 12.20 1.95
CA GLY A 107 -8.59 13.17 1.40
C GLY A 107 -8.59 13.23 -0.13
N LYS A 108 -8.06 14.33 -0.64
CA LYS A 108 -8.00 14.61 -2.09
C LYS A 108 -6.90 13.81 -2.80
N ARG A 109 -5.84 13.47 -2.08
CA ARG A 109 -4.75 12.64 -2.58
C ARG A 109 -4.94 11.21 -2.12
N LYS A 110 -4.88 10.29 -3.04
CA LYS A 110 -4.94 8.85 -2.76
C LYS A 110 -3.54 8.27 -2.80
N LEU A 111 -3.24 7.44 -1.82
CA LEU A 111 -1.94 6.80 -1.66
C LEU A 111 -2.13 5.34 -1.30
N VAL A 112 -1.34 4.49 -1.94
CA VAL A 112 -1.18 3.09 -1.56
C VAL A 112 0.15 2.95 -0.83
N VAL A 113 0.13 2.31 0.32
CA VAL A 113 1.33 1.95 1.08
C VAL A 113 1.41 0.45 1.19
N VAL A 114 2.53 -0.11 0.74
CA VAL A 114 2.85 -1.53 0.90
C VAL A 114 4.14 -1.67 1.68
N VAL A 115 4.11 -2.46 2.73
CA VAL A 115 5.26 -2.77 3.57
C VAL A 115 5.51 -4.27 3.54
N LEU A 116 6.72 -4.66 3.21
CA LEU A 116 7.25 -6.01 3.36
C LEU A 116 8.39 -5.98 4.36
N LEU A 117 8.26 -6.77 5.42
CA LEU A 117 9.34 -7.03 6.38
C LEU A 117 9.81 -8.47 6.22
N THR A 118 11.12 -8.66 6.24
CA THR A 118 11.75 -9.97 6.15
C THR A 118 12.53 -10.27 7.41
N GLY A 119 12.51 -11.53 7.86
CA GLY A 119 13.14 -11.95 9.10
C GLY A 119 12.26 -11.64 10.33
N GLY A 120 12.82 -11.86 11.51
CA GLY A 120 12.13 -11.56 12.76
C GLY A 120 11.33 -12.72 13.32
N ARG A 121 10.27 -12.41 14.09
CA ARG A 121 9.46 -13.39 14.84
C ARG A 121 8.19 -13.76 14.05
N PRO A 122 7.56 -14.87 14.38
CA PRO A 122 6.21 -15.18 13.89
C PRO A 122 5.24 -14.00 14.10
N SER A 123 4.26 -13.85 13.23
CA SER A 123 3.25 -12.77 13.28
C SER A 123 3.80 -11.35 13.03
N ILE A 124 4.75 -11.21 12.14
CA ILE A 124 5.38 -9.94 11.79
C ILE A 124 4.45 -9.00 10.95
N GLY A 125 3.34 -9.50 10.38
CA GLY A 125 2.37 -8.70 9.64
C GLY A 125 1.83 -7.47 10.40
N PRO A 126 1.42 -7.57 11.68
CA PRO A 126 1.06 -6.42 12.50
C PRO A 126 2.18 -5.38 12.69
N VAL A 127 3.45 -5.80 12.61
CA VAL A 127 4.59 -4.87 12.66
C VAL A 127 4.69 -4.09 11.35
N ALA A 128 4.50 -4.77 10.21
CA ALA A 128 4.45 -4.12 8.90
C ALA A 128 3.31 -3.07 8.84
N ALA A 129 2.15 -3.38 9.43
CA ALA A 129 1.04 -2.42 9.55
C ALA A 129 1.45 -1.19 10.37
N GLY A 130 2.19 -1.35 11.46
CA GLY A 130 2.69 -0.24 12.28
C GLY A 130 3.63 0.69 11.51
N VAL A 131 4.51 0.14 10.65
CA VAL A 131 5.38 0.94 9.78
C VAL A 131 4.56 1.79 8.80
N ALA A 132 3.53 1.19 8.19
CA ALA A 132 2.64 1.93 7.28
C ALA A 132 1.87 3.04 8.02
N GLY A 133 1.36 2.76 9.23
CA GLY A 133 0.69 3.76 10.06
C GLY A 133 1.58 4.98 10.36
N GLU A 134 2.87 4.76 10.61
CA GLU A 134 3.81 5.85 10.81
C GLU A 134 3.99 6.68 9.52
N VAL A 135 3.99 6.05 8.34
CA VAL A 135 4.03 6.76 7.06
C VAL A 135 2.78 7.65 6.91
N TYR A 136 1.59 7.12 7.17
CA TYR A 136 0.34 7.89 7.06
C TYR A 136 0.32 9.06 8.05
N ARG A 137 0.70 8.84 9.31
CA ARG A 137 0.79 9.91 10.32
C ARG A 137 1.69 11.04 9.87
N ARG A 138 2.91 10.75 9.45
CA ARG A 138 3.85 11.78 8.96
C ARG A 138 3.33 12.55 7.76
N LEU A 139 2.61 11.89 6.88
CA LEU A 139 1.97 12.55 5.74
C LEU A 139 0.81 13.43 6.18
N ASN A 140 0.01 12.98 7.16
CA ASN A 140 -1.06 13.76 7.77
C ASN A 140 -0.53 15.03 8.45
N ASP A 141 0.53 14.94 9.23
CA ASP A 141 1.21 16.06 9.88
C ASP A 141 1.65 17.15 8.88
N THR A 142 1.90 16.76 7.64
CA THR A 142 2.27 17.70 6.56
C THR A 142 1.07 18.16 5.72
N ASN A 143 -0.16 17.81 6.09
CA ASN A 143 -1.38 18.04 5.32
C ASN A 143 -1.32 17.47 3.89
N TYR A 144 -0.57 16.40 3.68
CA TYR A 144 -0.39 15.80 2.36
C TYR A 144 -1.71 15.41 1.70
N PHE A 145 -2.64 14.85 2.45
CA PHE A 145 -3.93 14.36 1.94
C PHE A 145 -4.97 15.47 1.73
N ALA A 146 -4.83 16.61 2.39
CA ALA A 146 -5.72 17.75 2.25
C ALA A 146 -5.42 18.59 0.99
N ASP A 147 -4.15 18.67 0.61
CA ASP A 147 -3.69 19.51 -0.49
C ASP A 147 -3.71 18.75 -1.82
N ALA A 148 -4.56 19.18 -2.75
CA ALA A 148 -4.63 18.65 -4.12
C ALA A 148 -3.68 19.35 -5.10
N THR A 149 -3.09 20.48 -4.71
CA THR A 149 -2.14 21.21 -5.56
C THR A 149 -0.75 20.58 -5.48
N PRO A 150 -0.07 20.33 -6.62
CA PRO A 150 1.33 19.92 -6.59
C PRO A 150 2.14 21.05 -5.93
N ARG A 151 2.77 20.76 -4.80
CA ARG A 151 3.73 21.72 -4.21
C ARG A 151 4.88 21.87 -5.19
N HIS A 152 4.95 23.00 -5.87
CA HIS A 152 6.14 23.36 -6.62
C HIS A 152 7.30 23.47 -5.63
N GLY A 153 8.28 22.56 -5.75
CA GLY A 153 9.54 22.68 -5.07
C GLY A 153 9.81 21.79 -3.84
N ALA A 154 8.95 20.88 -3.46
CA ALA A 154 9.37 19.86 -2.52
C ALA A 154 10.24 18.82 -3.25
N PRO A 155 11.52 18.63 -2.87
CA PRO A 155 12.31 17.54 -3.42
C PRO A 155 11.59 16.23 -3.07
N ALA A 156 11.35 15.39 -4.05
CA ALA A 156 10.98 14.02 -3.79
C ALA A 156 12.11 13.43 -2.95
N LEU A 157 11.84 13.09 -1.69
CA LEU A 157 12.75 12.34 -0.86
C LEU A 157 12.81 10.91 -1.41
N ILE A 158 13.47 10.74 -2.54
CA ILE A 158 13.94 9.45 -2.98
C ILE A 158 15.25 9.22 -2.23
N SER A 159 15.14 8.64 -1.05
CA SER A 159 16.32 8.06 -0.41
C SER A 159 16.76 6.87 -1.26
N SER A 160 17.72 7.10 -2.15
CA SER A 160 18.37 6.07 -2.96
C SER A 160 19.46 5.34 -2.17
N GLN A 161 19.23 5.09 -0.88
CA GLN A 161 20.12 4.25 -0.09
C GLN A 161 19.40 2.97 0.35
N ILE A 162 19.08 2.14 -0.62
CA ILE A 162 19.07 0.69 -0.37
C ILE A 162 20.47 0.22 -0.66
N CYS A 163 21.34 0.35 0.32
CA CYS A 163 22.67 -0.22 0.27
C CYS A 163 22.54 -1.72 0.54
N CYS A 164 22.54 -2.52 -0.52
CA CYS A 164 22.94 -3.91 -0.41
C CYS A 164 24.46 -3.90 -0.20
N GLN A 165 24.93 -3.87 1.03
CA GLN A 165 26.27 -4.30 1.36
C GLN A 165 26.25 -5.78 1.71
N ARG A 166 27.10 -6.52 1.02
CA ARG A 166 27.40 -7.94 1.11
C ARG A 166 27.73 -8.41 2.51
#